data_24e2cec954415e39365824ba3f7ef647
#
_entry.id   24e2cec954415e39365824ba3f7ef647
#
_cell.length_a   1.000
_cell.length_b   1.000
_cell.length_c   1.000
_cell.angle_alpha   90.00
_cell.angle_beta   90.00
_cell.angle_gamma   90.00
#
_symmetry.space_group_name_H-M   'P 1'
#
loop_
_entity.id
_entity.type
_entity.pdbx_description
1 polymer ?
#
loop_
_entity_poly.entity_id
_entity_poly.type
_entity_poly.pdbx_seq_one_letter_code
_entity_poly.pdbx_strand_id
1 'polypeptide(L)'
;MVTTSVPTAPTATAQQTLGKAAQWSGVGLHSGQSVEVTLKPSPANTGRQFVRLDLERQPVIPAQIDAVQSTQLATELVANGASVRTVEHLLAALAIAGIDNVTIEITGSEVPVLDGSAQPWLEGIQRVGVVPQEIPRPAVILKEPVTIYEGAAFVSAIPAPELRLTYGIDFPYAAIGRQWCSFTPSELAVAVAPARTFGFAEQVEYLRSQGLIQGGSLENALVCSASGWVNPPLRFADEPVRHKLLDLWGDLALLGTPPIAHYVAYRASHHLHTQLARAIAQQMV
;
A
#
# COMPACT_ATOMS: atom_id res chain seq x y z
N MET A 1 -16.07 40.43 -11.18
CA MET A 1 -15.98 39.23 -12.02
C MET A 1 -14.83 38.41 -11.48
N VAL A 2 -15.13 37.27 -10.85
CA VAL A 2 -14.09 36.33 -10.42
C VAL A 2 -13.76 35.46 -11.62
N THR A 3 -12.60 35.67 -12.21
CA THR A 3 -12.08 34.81 -13.28
C THR A 3 -11.68 33.47 -12.64
N THR A 4 -12.52 32.47 -12.79
CA THR A 4 -12.14 31.07 -12.49
C THR A 4 -11.13 30.64 -13.54
N SER A 5 -9.84 30.61 -13.15
CA SER A 5 -8.81 29.96 -13.95
C SER A 5 -9.15 28.46 -14.03
N VAL A 6 -9.41 27.98 -15.25
CA VAL A 6 -9.51 26.55 -15.53
C VAL A 6 -8.15 25.93 -15.16
N PRO A 7 -8.10 24.89 -14.32
CA PRO A 7 -6.84 24.21 -14.02
C PRO A 7 -6.24 23.69 -15.35
N THR A 8 -5.01 24.06 -15.65
CA THR A 8 -4.25 23.46 -16.74
C THR A 8 -4.14 21.96 -16.49
N ALA A 9 -4.51 21.15 -17.48
CA ALA A 9 -4.37 19.70 -17.41
C ALA A 9 -2.92 19.35 -17.02
N PRO A 10 -2.72 18.43 -16.07
CA PRO A 10 -1.38 18.02 -15.68
C PRO A 10 -0.64 17.46 -16.91
N THR A 11 0.61 17.86 -17.09
CA THR A 11 1.49 17.32 -18.15
C THR A 11 1.56 15.81 -17.99
N ALA A 12 1.17 15.06 -19.01
CA ALA A 12 1.24 13.60 -19.00
C ALA A 12 2.69 13.16 -18.75
N THR A 13 2.95 12.53 -17.63
CA THR A 13 4.24 11.89 -17.33
C THR A 13 4.31 10.54 -18.06
N ALA A 14 5.50 10.12 -18.48
CA ALA A 14 5.70 8.79 -19.07
C ALA A 14 5.43 7.68 -18.05
N GLN A 15 4.93 6.54 -18.51
CA GLN A 15 4.93 5.30 -17.70
C GLN A 15 6.37 4.93 -17.35
N GLN A 16 6.53 4.20 -16.25
CA GLN A 16 7.85 3.83 -15.73
C GLN A 16 7.92 2.35 -15.36
N THR A 17 9.11 1.77 -15.56
CA THR A 17 9.46 0.42 -15.12
C THR A 17 10.82 0.44 -14.41
N LEU A 18 11.26 -0.71 -13.91
CA LEU A 18 12.59 -0.87 -13.29
C LEU A 18 13.70 -0.85 -14.33
N GLY A 19 14.89 -0.35 -13.96
CA GLY A 19 16.08 -0.41 -14.82
C GLY A 19 16.64 -1.82 -14.96
N LYS A 20 16.55 -2.64 -13.91
CA LYS A 20 16.92 -4.05 -13.88
C LYS A 20 16.17 -4.79 -12.77
N ALA A 21 16.27 -6.12 -12.74
CA ALA A 21 15.64 -6.93 -11.70
C ALA A 21 16.24 -6.66 -10.30
N ALA A 22 15.39 -6.78 -9.28
CA ALA A 22 15.76 -6.69 -7.88
C ALA A 22 15.08 -7.81 -7.08
N GLN A 23 15.76 -8.37 -6.08
CA GLN A 23 15.30 -9.54 -5.32
C GLN A 23 15.36 -9.28 -3.83
N TRP A 24 14.36 -9.82 -3.10
CA TRP A 24 14.29 -9.86 -1.65
C TRP A 24 13.86 -11.25 -1.20
N SER A 25 14.28 -11.61 0.01
CA SER A 25 13.82 -12.80 0.72
C SER A 25 13.42 -12.43 2.14
N GLY A 26 12.47 -13.15 2.69
CA GLY A 26 11.99 -12.92 4.05
C GLY A 26 10.87 -13.88 4.42
N VAL A 27 10.13 -13.56 5.47
CA VAL A 27 9.01 -14.35 5.96
C VAL A 27 7.69 -13.59 5.78
N GLY A 28 6.63 -14.31 5.42
CA GLY A 28 5.28 -13.75 5.43
C GLY A 28 4.83 -13.45 6.86
N LEU A 29 4.20 -12.29 7.08
CA LEU A 29 3.74 -11.86 8.41
C LEU A 29 2.73 -12.88 9.00
N HIS A 30 1.76 -13.29 8.19
CA HIS A 30 0.68 -14.17 8.65
C HIS A 30 1.04 -15.65 8.53
N SER A 31 1.65 -16.05 7.42
CA SER A 31 1.98 -17.45 7.14
C SER A 31 3.21 -17.95 7.92
N GLY A 32 4.16 -17.07 8.25
CA GLY A 32 5.46 -17.45 8.79
C GLY A 32 6.35 -18.23 7.81
N GLN A 33 5.92 -18.35 6.55
CA GLN A 33 6.66 -19.09 5.53
C GLN A 33 7.77 -18.22 4.91
N SER A 34 8.91 -18.85 4.64
CA SER A 34 9.98 -18.21 3.88
C SER A 34 9.55 -18.03 2.43
N VAL A 35 9.78 -16.84 1.88
CA VAL A 35 9.37 -16.47 0.53
C VAL A 35 10.42 -15.58 -0.12
N GLU A 36 10.59 -15.75 -1.43
CA GLU A 36 11.39 -14.87 -2.28
C GLU A 36 10.50 -14.07 -3.21
N VAL A 37 10.84 -12.80 -3.39
CA VAL A 37 10.20 -11.90 -4.35
C VAL A 37 11.26 -11.31 -5.27
N THR A 38 11.01 -11.41 -6.58
CA THR A 38 11.84 -10.78 -7.61
C THR A 38 11.00 -9.81 -8.42
N LEU A 39 11.33 -8.53 -8.39
CA LEU A 39 10.75 -7.52 -9.25
C LEU A 39 11.51 -7.49 -10.57
N LYS A 40 10.81 -7.61 -11.71
CA LYS A 40 11.37 -7.55 -13.06
C LYS A 40 10.78 -6.42 -13.87
N PRO A 41 11.60 -5.71 -14.68
CA PRO A 41 11.07 -4.75 -15.65
C PRO A 41 10.00 -5.39 -16.53
N SER A 42 8.97 -4.63 -16.86
CA SER A 42 7.91 -5.09 -17.76
C SER A 42 7.63 -4.08 -18.87
N PRO A 43 7.15 -4.51 -20.04
CA PRO A 43 6.73 -3.62 -21.11
C PRO A 43 5.68 -2.59 -20.64
N ALA A 44 5.58 -1.47 -21.35
CA ALA A 44 4.52 -0.50 -21.11
C ALA A 44 3.13 -1.13 -21.24
N ASN A 45 2.17 -0.65 -20.46
CA ASN A 45 0.79 -1.16 -20.36
C ASN A 45 0.65 -2.58 -19.77
N THR A 46 1.72 -3.17 -19.20
CA THR A 46 1.62 -4.43 -18.45
C THR A 46 0.89 -4.23 -17.12
N GLY A 47 1.06 -3.06 -16.51
CA GLY A 47 0.65 -2.82 -15.13
C GLY A 47 1.53 -3.56 -14.12
N ARG A 48 1.06 -3.65 -12.88
CA ARG A 48 1.69 -4.43 -11.81
C ARG A 48 1.02 -5.78 -11.74
N GLN A 49 1.81 -6.87 -11.75
CA GLN A 49 1.26 -8.23 -11.70
C GLN A 49 2.15 -9.17 -10.91
N PHE A 50 1.53 -10.04 -10.12
CA PHE A 50 2.22 -11.11 -9.41
C PHE A 50 2.24 -12.37 -10.27
N VAL A 51 3.34 -13.14 -10.17
CA VAL A 51 3.49 -14.45 -10.80
C VAL A 51 3.91 -15.46 -9.73
N ARG A 52 3.07 -16.47 -9.45
CA ARG A 52 3.30 -17.51 -8.43
C ARG A 52 4.21 -18.61 -8.99
N LEU A 53 5.52 -18.49 -8.75
CA LEU A 53 6.52 -19.42 -9.25
C LEU A 53 6.46 -20.82 -8.61
N ASP A 54 5.91 -20.92 -7.41
CA ASP A 54 5.73 -22.16 -6.64
C ASP A 54 4.55 -23.00 -7.10
N LEU A 55 3.71 -22.47 -7.97
CA LEU A 55 2.53 -23.18 -8.49
C LEU A 55 2.75 -23.63 -9.93
N GLU A 56 2.15 -24.80 -10.27
CA GLU A 56 2.11 -25.28 -11.64
C GLU A 56 1.44 -24.24 -12.55
N ARG A 57 1.98 -24.04 -13.77
CA ARG A 57 1.53 -23.04 -14.76
C ARG A 57 1.81 -21.59 -14.37
N GLN A 58 2.43 -21.32 -13.22
CA GLN A 58 2.83 -19.99 -12.78
C GLN A 58 1.73 -18.94 -12.99
N PRO A 59 0.57 -19.09 -12.31
CA PRO A 59 -0.58 -18.22 -12.52
C PRO A 59 -0.25 -16.76 -12.24
N VAL A 60 -0.78 -15.88 -13.08
CA VAL A 60 -0.62 -14.43 -12.99
C VAL A 60 -1.79 -13.83 -12.23
N ILE A 61 -1.51 -12.98 -11.24
CA ILE A 61 -2.50 -12.27 -10.42
C ILE A 61 -2.30 -10.76 -10.68
N PRO A 62 -3.20 -10.08 -11.41
CA PRO A 62 -3.11 -8.63 -11.59
C PRO A 62 -3.21 -7.91 -10.24
N ALA A 63 -2.33 -6.94 -9.99
CA ALA A 63 -2.44 -6.05 -8.83
C ALA A 63 -3.47 -4.94 -9.13
N GLN A 64 -4.74 -5.32 -9.18
CA GLN A 64 -5.88 -4.48 -9.51
C GLN A 64 -6.99 -4.65 -8.49
N ILE A 65 -7.83 -3.62 -8.36
CA ILE A 65 -8.89 -3.60 -7.34
C ILE A 65 -9.89 -4.75 -7.49
N ASP A 66 -10.14 -5.21 -8.71
CA ASP A 66 -11.07 -6.31 -8.97
C ASP A 66 -10.54 -7.67 -8.49
N ALA A 67 -9.22 -7.80 -8.30
CA ALA A 67 -8.61 -9.01 -7.76
C ALA A 67 -8.68 -9.10 -6.22
N VAL A 68 -9.09 -8.04 -5.52
CA VAL A 68 -9.18 -8.04 -4.06
C VAL A 68 -10.28 -8.98 -3.57
N GLN A 69 -9.88 -10.01 -2.81
CA GLN A 69 -10.78 -11.02 -2.25
C GLN A 69 -10.98 -10.86 -0.74
N SER A 70 -9.91 -10.56 0.00
CA SER A 70 -9.94 -10.41 1.47
C SER A 70 -9.17 -9.18 1.90
N THR A 71 -9.62 -8.58 3.01
CA THR A 71 -8.99 -7.40 3.63
C THR A 71 -8.82 -7.59 5.14
N GLN A 72 -8.80 -8.84 5.59
CA GLN A 72 -8.62 -9.19 7.00
C GLN A 72 -7.14 -9.03 7.41
N LEU A 73 -6.82 -7.96 8.12
CA LEU A 73 -5.48 -7.57 8.61
C LEU A 73 -4.42 -7.34 7.52
N ALA A 74 -4.72 -7.60 6.26
CA ALA A 74 -3.87 -7.37 5.10
C ALA A 74 -4.73 -7.45 3.84
N THR A 75 -4.25 -6.88 2.74
CA THR A 75 -4.93 -6.99 1.44
C THR A 75 -4.48 -8.26 0.72
N GLU A 76 -5.47 -9.08 0.30
CA GLU A 76 -5.27 -10.31 -0.46
C GLU A 76 -5.89 -10.20 -1.85
N LEU A 77 -5.10 -10.56 -2.87
CA LEU A 77 -5.51 -10.62 -4.26
C LEU A 77 -5.67 -12.07 -4.69
N VAL A 78 -6.72 -12.35 -5.47
CA VAL A 78 -7.02 -13.67 -6.02
C VAL A 78 -7.34 -13.56 -7.51
N ALA A 79 -6.66 -14.34 -8.33
CA ALA A 79 -6.97 -14.51 -9.74
C ALA A 79 -6.38 -15.83 -10.26
N ASN A 80 -6.97 -16.38 -11.32
CA ASN A 80 -6.47 -17.56 -12.04
C ASN A 80 -6.18 -18.77 -11.13
N GLY A 81 -6.97 -18.94 -10.07
CA GLY A 81 -6.83 -20.07 -9.12
C GLY A 81 -5.67 -19.92 -8.12
N ALA A 82 -5.08 -18.74 -8.00
CA ALA A 82 -4.01 -18.45 -7.04
C ALA A 82 -4.30 -17.18 -6.24
N SER A 83 -3.64 -17.06 -5.07
CA SER A 83 -3.73 -15.87 -4.22
C SER A 83 -2.35 -15.34 -3.84
N VAL A 84 -2.31 -14.05 -3.50
CA VAL A 84 -1.17 -13.39 -2.86
C VAL A 84 -1.69 -12.40 -1.82
N ARG A 85 -1.10 -12.42 -0.62
CA ARG A 85 -1.51 -11.63 0.54
C ARG A 85 -0.44 -10.63 0.97
N THR A 86 -0.81 -9.63 1.80
CA THR A 86 0.08 -8.60 2.39
C THR A 86 0.79 -7.81 1.29
N VAL A 87 0.03 -7.40 0.27
CA VAL A 87 0.57 -6.73 -0.92
C VAL A 87 0.78 -5.23 -0.74
N GLU A 88 0.13 -4.62 0.24
CA GLU A 88 -0.01 -3.18 0.45
C GLU A 88 1.34 -2.46 0.59
N HIS A 89 2.29 -2.99 1.36
CA HIS A 89 3.59 -2.34 1.58
C HIS A 89 4.44 -2.30 0.30
N LEU A 90 4.47 -3.41 -0.44
CA LEU A 90 5.16 -3.48 -1.73
C LEU A 90 4.48 -2.57 -2.77
N LEU A 91 3.15 -2.58 -2.84
CA LEU A 91 2.41 -1.72 -3.76
C LEU A 91 2.59 -0.23 -3.41
N ALA A 92 2.66 0.12 -2.12
CA ALA A 92 3.00 1.47 -1.68
C ALA A 92 4.40 1.88 -2.16
N ALA A 93 5.41 1.03 -1.98
CA ALA A 93 6.77 1.30 -2.46
C ALA A 93 6.84 1.51 -3.97
N LEU A 94 6.17 0.65 -4.76
CA LEU A 94 6.07 0.77 -6.21
C LEU A 94 5.39 2.08 -6.63
N ALA A 95 4.30 2.46 -5.96
CA ALA A 95 3.58 3.70 -6.23
C ALA A 95 4.39 4.95 -5.85
N ILE A 96 5.11 4.92 -4.71
CA ILE A 96 6.03 6.00 -4.28
C ILE A 96 7.17 6.16 -5.30
N ALA A 97 7.72 5.06 -5.80
CA ALA A 97 8.78 5.07 -6.81
C ALA A 97 8.27 5.41 -8.23
N GLY A 98 6.96 5.51 -8.42
CA GLY A 98 6.36 5.80 -9.74
C GLY A 98 6.41 4.65 -10.73
N ILE A 99 6.55 3.40 -10.28
CA ILE A 99 6.59 2.22 -11.15
C ILE A 99 5.18 1.85 -11.60
N ASP A 100 4.92 1.93 -12.89
CA ASP A 100 3.64 1.55 -13.49
C ASP A 100 3.64 0.07 -13.92
N ASN A 101 4.76 -0.39 -14.48
CA ASN A 101 4.85 -1.69 -15.13
C ASN A 101 5.93 -2.56 -14.48
N VAL A 102 5.54 -3.65 -13.84
CA VAL A 102 6.45 -4.57 -13.16
C VAL A 102 5.85 -5.97 -13.06
N THR A 103 6.65 -6.99 -13.31
CA THR A 103 6.33 -8.38 -12.97
C THR A 103 6.95 -8.70 -11.62
N ILE A 104 6.12 -9.15 -10.68
CA ILE A 104 6.48 -9.49 -9.30
C ILE A 104 6.43 -11.02 -9.20
N GLU A 105 7.57 -11.67 -9.41
CA GLU A 105 7.69 -13.10 -9.20
C GLU A 105 7.78 -13.41 -7.71
N ILE A 106 6.99 -14.39 -7.25
CA ILE A 106 6.92 -14.76 -5.83
C ILE A 106 6.86 -16.29 -5.68
N THR A 107 7.59 -16.82 -4.69
CA THR A 107 7.69 -18.26 -4.40
C THR A 107 6.75 -18.74 -3.30
N GLY A 108 5.72 -17.96 -2.97
CA GLY A 108 4.73 -18.28 -1.93
C GLY A 108 3.47 -17.43 -2.03
N SER A 109 2.54 -17.64 -1.12
CA SER A 109 1.23 -16.98 -1.12
C SER A 109 1.19 -15.64 -0.36
N GLU A 110 2.31 -15.17 0.16
CA GLU A 110 2.34 -13.94 0.94
C GLU A 110 3.62 -13.15 0.65
N VAL A 111 3.49 -11.84 0.45
CA VAL A 111 4.65 -10.93 0.31
C VAL A 111 5.40 -10.87 1.65
N PRO A 112 6.75 -10.96 1.67
CA PRO A 112 7.51 -10.93 2.92
C PRO A 112 7.36 -9.57 3.60
N VAL A 113 7.18 -9.60 4.92
CA VAL A 113 6.96 -8.39 5.73
C VAL A 113 8.23 -7.52 5.84
N LEU A 114 9.40 -8.12 5.63
CA LEU A 114 10.72 -7.51 5.79
C LEU A 114 10.86 -6.87 7.20
N ASP A 115 11.08 -5.57 7.27
CA ASP A 115 11.16 -4.82 8.53
C ASP A 115 9.80 -4.24 9.00
N GLY A 116 8.72 -4.60 8.32
CA GLY A 116 7.37 -4.10 8.59
C GLY A 116 7.02 -2.77 7.91
N SER A 117 7.90 -2.21 7.09
CA SER A 117 7.69 -0.95 6.37
C SER A 117 7.82 -1.12 4.86
N ALA A 118 7.61 -0.05 4.09
CA ALA A 118 7.85 -0.03 2.65
C ALA A 118 9.30 0.37 2.29
N GLN A 119 10.11 0.80 3.27
CA GLN A 119 11.46 1.34 3.03
C GLN A 119 12.40 0.35 2.35
N PRO A 120 12.56 -0.94 2.78
CA PRO A 120 13.48 -1.87 2.14
C PRO A 120 13.13 -2.14 0.67
N TRP A 121 11.84 -2.13 0.34
CA TRP A 121 11.35 -2.23 -1.03
C TRP A 121 11.79 -1.02 -1.85
N LEU A 122 11.52 0.18 -1.34
CA LEU A 122 11.84 1.44 -2.00
C LEU A 122 13.34 1.60 -2.23
N GLU A 123 14.17 1.29 -1.24
CA GLU A 123 15.64 1.33 -1.35
C GLU A 123 16.16 0.38 -2.44
N GLY A 124 15.61 -0.82 -2.52
CA GLY A 124 15.98 -1.77 -3.57
C GLY A 124 15.55 -1.30 -4.96
N ILE A 125 14.35 -0.71 -5.10
CA ILE A 125 13.88 -0.11 -6.34
C ILE A 125 14.78 1.05 -6.77
N GLN A 126 15.14 1.94 -5.85
CA GLN A 126 16.05 3.06 -6.12
C GLN A 126 17.44 2.59 -6.56
N ARG A 127 17.96 1.52 -5.95
CA ARG A 127 19.27 0.95 -6.29
C ARG A 127 19.33 0.39 -7.70
N VAL A 128 18.25 -0.20 -8.20
CA VAL A 128 18.19 -0.74 -9.57
C VAL A 128 17.78 0.30 -10.61
N GLY A 129 17.30 1.46 -10.15
CA GLY A 129 16.89 2.58 -10.99
C GLY A 129 15.51 2.41 -11.60
N VAL A 130 14.97 3.52 -12.05
CA VAL A 130 13.67 3.65 -12.70
C VAL A 130 13.87 4.17 -14.12
N VAL A 131 13.20 3.53 -15.09
CA VAL A 131 13.35 3.86 -16.52
C VAL A 131 12.00 4.32 -17.08
N PRO A 132 11.95 5.52 -17.70
CA PRO A 132 10.75 5.97 -18.40
C PRO A 132 10.52 5.15 -19.67
N GLN A 133 9.24 4.98 -20.01
CA GLN A 133 8.78 4.29 -21.22
C GLN A 133 8.11 5.28 -22.18
N GLU A 134 7.99 4.95 -23.46
CA GLU A 134 7.49 5.88 -24.48
C GLU A 134 5.97 6.15 -24.39
N ILE A 135 5.26 5.41 -23.54
CA ILE A 135 3.80 5.54 -23.39
C ILE A 135 3.47 6.53 -22.26
N PRO A 136 2.60 7.51 -22.47
CA PRO A 136 2.17 8.41 -21.42
C PRO A 136 1.36 7.68 -20.34
N ARG A 137 1.59 8.08 -19.07
CA ARG A 137 0.72 7.66 -17.95
C ARG A 137 -0.61 8.40 -18.10
N PRO A 138 -1.76 7.72 -18.06
CA PRO A 138 -3.04 8.41 -18.12
C PRO A 138 -3.19 9.32 -16.90
N ALA A 139 -3.56 10.57 -17.14
CA ALA A 139 -3.97 11.48 -16.07
C ALA A 139 -5.43 11.17 -15.72
N VAL A 140 -5.66 10.76 -14.50
CA VAL A 140 -7.01 10.46 -14.00
C VAL A 140 -7.44 11.59 -13.08
N ILE A 141 -8.60 12.17 -13.39
CA ILE A 141 -9.20 13.26 -12.59
C ILE A 141 -10.46 12.71 -11.93
N LEU A 142 -10.54 12.87 -10.62
CA LEU A 142 -11.77 12.60 -9.88
C LEU A 142 -12.78 13.72 -10.18
N LYS A 143 -13.96 13.39 -10.68
CA LYS A 143 -15.01 14.36 -11.05
C LYS A 143 -15.85 14.79 -9.87
N GLU A 144 -16.22 13.83 -9.02
CA GLU A 144 -17.09 14.03 -7.88
C GLU A 144 -16.49 13.40 -6.62
N PRO A 145 -16.74 13.96 -5.43
CA PRO A 145 -16.27 13.37 -4.20
C PRO A 145 -16.90 11.99 -3.96
N VAL A 146 -16.07 11.06 -3.49
CA VAL A 146 -16.51 9.72 -3.07
C VAL A 146 -16.19 9.56 -1.59
N THR A 147 -17.16 9.12 -0.79
CA THR A 147 -16.96 8.84 0.64
C THR A 147 -17.59 7.51 1.00
N ILE A 148 -16.83 6.70 1.72
CA ILE A 148 -17.29 5.42 2.29
C ILE A 148 -17.23 5.53 3.81
N TYR A 149 -18.30 5.06 4.48
CA TYR A 149 -18.46 5.09 5.93
C TYR A 149 -18.66 3.68 6.51
N GLU A 150 -18.13 3.45 7.68
CA GLU A 150 -18.43 2.28 8.52
C GLU A 150 -18.45 2.73 9.99
N GLY A 151 -19.64 2.92 10.56
CA GLY A 151 -19.78 3.50 11.90
C GLY A 151 -19.15 4.90 11.98
N ALA A 152 -18.17 5.07 12.87
CA ALA A 152 -17.43 6.33 13.02
C ALA A 152 -16.19 6.42 12.12
N ALA A 153 -15.87 5.36 11.38
CA ALA A 153 -14.76 5.35 10.44
C ALA A 153 -15.21 5.85 9.07
N PHE A 154 -14.31 6.50 8.34
CA PHE A 154 -14.57 6.89 6.96
C PHE A 154 -13.29 6.98 6.14
N VAL A 155 -13.46 6.94 4.82
CA VAL A 155 -12.45 7.31 3.85
C VAL A 155 -13.10 8.07 2.70
N SER A 156 -12.49 9.17 2.29
CA SER A 156 -12.98 10.06 1.22
C SER A 156 -11.91 10.32 0.19
N ALA A 157 -12.32 10.44 -1.06
CA ALA A 157 -11.56 11.08 -2.14
C ALA A 157 -12.30 12.34 -2.56
N ILE A 158 -11.66 13.49 -2.47
CA ILE A 158 -12.24 14.81 -2.74
C ILE A 158 -11.47 15.42 -3.91
N PRO A 159 -12.12 15.87 -5.00
CA PRO A 159 -11.45 16.56 -6.09
C PRO A 159 -10.56 17.69 -5.58
N ALA A 160 -9.30 17.72 -6.00
CA ALA A 160 -8.31 18.69 -5.57
C ALA A 160 -7.34 19.03 -6.71
N PRO A 161 -6.69 20.20 -6.69
CA PRO A 161 -5.72 20.58 -7.71
C PRO A 161 -4.41 19.80 -7.63
N GLU A 162 -4.11 19.22 -6.47
CA GLU A 162 -2.93 18.38 -6.21
C GLU A 162 -3.30 17.14 -5.41
N LEU A 163 -2.51 16.08 -5.55
CA LEU A 163 -2.70 14.87 -4.75
C LEU A 163 -2.19 15.13 -3.33
N ARG A 164 -3.07 14.82 -2.35
CA ARG A 164 -2.77 14.91 -0.92
C ARG A 164 -3.40 13.73 -0.18
N LEU A 165 -2.70 13.24 0.82
CA LEU A 165 -3.15 12.14 1.68
C LEU A 165 -3.20 12.64 3.12
N THR A 166 -4.33 12.48 3.78
CA THR A 166 -4.53 12.80 5.20
C THR A 166 -5.10 11.58 5.91
N TYR A 167 -4.51 11.20 7.02
CA TYR A 167 -4.97 10.05 7.80
C TYR A 167 -5.08 10.39 9.28
N GLY A 168 -6.18 9.95 9.91
CA GLY A 168 -6.41 10.03 11.36
C GLY A 168 -6.65 8.65 11.96
N ILE A 169 -6.06 8.41 13.11
CA ILE A 169 -6.28 7.22 13.94
C ILE A 169 -6.74 7.63 15.33
N ASP A 170 -7.40 6.70 16.01
CA ASP A 170 -7.84 6.89 17.41
C ASP A 170 -7.89 5.51 18.08
N PHE A 171 -6.85 5.19 18.85
CA PHE A 171 -6.73 3.92 19.55
C PHE A 171 -6.79 4.13 21.07
N PRO A 172 -7.39 3.19 21.83
CA PRO A 172 -7.55 3.31 23.29
C PRO A 172 -6.26 2.97 24.05
N TYR A 173 -5.10 3.16 23.45
CA TYR A 173 -3.78 2.96 24.05
C TYR A 173 -3.10 4.32 24.24
N ALA A 174 -2.73 4.67 25.46
CA ALA A 174 -2.13 5.98 25.77
C ALA A 174 -0.87 6.29 24.95
N ALA A 175 -0.10 5.27 24.59
CA ALA A 175 1.11 5.43 23.77
C ALA A 175 0.81 5.72 22.29
N ILE A 176 -0.43 5.55 21.83
CA ILE A 176 -0.87 5.86 20.46
C ILE A 176 -1.86 7.03 20.49
N GLY A 177 -3.01 6.84 21.16
CA GLY A 177 -4.08 7.83 21.27
C GLY A 177 -4.64 8.25 19.92
N ARG A 178 -4.94 9.55 19.80
CA ARG A 178 -5.40 10.17 18.56
C ARG A 178 -4.24 10.85 17.86
N GLN A 179 -4.01 10.47 16.60
CA GLN A 179 -2.95 11.03 15.76
C GLN A 179 -3.52 11.42 14.40
N TRP A 180 -2.91 12.45 13.78
CA TRP A 180 -3.22 12.87 12.42
C TRP A 180 -1.93 13.19 11.67
N CYS A 181 -1.86 12.82 10.39
CA CYS A 181 -0.79 13.23 9.49
C CYS A 181 -1.36 13.61 8.11
N SER A 182 -0.62 14.43 7.37
CA SER A 182 -0.99 14.83 6.02
C SER A 182 0.27 15.04 5.19
N PHE A 183 0.35 14.39 4.02
CA PHE A 183 1.51 14.42 3.14
C PHE A 183 1.11 14.52 1.66
N THR A 184 1.99 15.12 0.87
CA THR A 184 1.97 15.08 -0.60
C THR A 184 2.81 13.91 -1.11
N PRO A 185 2.67 13.48 -2.38
CA PRO A 185 3.46 12.37 -2.93
C PRO A 185 4.97 12.54 -2.81
N SER A 186 5.49 13.75 -2.92
CA SER A 186 6.92 14.05 -2.80
C SER A 186 7.50 13.79 -1.41
N GLU A 187 6.67 13.76 -0.38
CA GLU A 187 7.08 13.54 1.01
C GLU A 187 7.03 12.06 1.42
N LEU A 188 6.28 11.21 0.67
CA LEU A 188 5.98 9.83 1.08
C LEU A 188 7.23 8.97 1.25
N ALA A 189 8.24 9.15 0.40
CA ALA A 189 9.47 8.36 0.46
C ALA A 189 10.23 8.52 1.79
N VAL A 190 10.23 9.72 2.36
CA VAL A 190 10.96 10.04 3.59
C VAL A 190 10.07 9.98 4.82
N ALA A 191 8.82 10.44 4.70
CA ALA A 191 7.93 10.61 5.84
C ALA A 191 7.03 9.40 6.11
N VAL A 192 6.79 8.54 5.11
CA VAL A 192 5.78 7.47 5.21
C VAL A 192 6.39 6.08 4.95
N ALA A 193 7.19 5.92 3.90
CA ALA A 193 7.77 4.62 3.56
C ALA A 193 8.52 3.94 4.72
N PRO A 194 9.21 4.65 5.65
CA PRO A 194 9.88 4.03 6.78
C PRO A 194 8.95 3.60 7.93
N ALA A 195 7.68 3.99 7.93
CA ALA A 195 6.77 3.69 9.04
C ALA A 195 6.43 2.20 9.09
N ARG A 196 6.71 1.56 10.25
CA ARG A 196 6.51 0.12 10.45
C ARG A 196 5.06 -0.20 10.83
N THR A 197 4.62 -1.39 10.43
CA THR A 197 3.36 -1.98 10.90
C THR A 197 3.38 -2.16 12.42
N PHE A 198 2.19 -2.20 13.00
CA PHE A 198 2.04 -2.33 14.45
C PHE A 198 0.87 -3.21 14.84
N GLY A 199 0.95 -3.76 16.04
CA GLY A 199 -0.10 -4.57 16.65
C GLY A 199 -0.15 -4.38 18.16
N PHE A 200 -1.04 -5.13 18.81
CA PHE A 200 -1.32 -5.03 20.24
C PHE A 200 -0.96 -6.33 20.96
N ALA A 201 -0.19 -6.21 22.05
CA ALA A 201 0.32 -7.34 22.81
C ALA A 201 -0.80 -8.30 23.24
N GLU A 202 -1.93 -7.74 23.65
CA GLU A 202 -3.09 -8.51 24.16
C GLU A 202 -3.78 -9.34 23.05
N GLN A 203 -3.53 -9.04 21.77
CA GLN A 203 -4.12 -9.75 20.64
C GLN A 203 -3.21 -10.84 20.07
N VAL A 204 -1.92 -10.86 20.44
CA VAL A 204 -0.91 -11.73 19.81
C VAL A 204 -1.27 -13.22 19.96
N GLU A 205 -1.60 -13.68 21.16
CA GLU A 205 -1.93 -15.09 21.40
C GLU A 205 -3.19 -15.51 20.65
N TYR A 206 -4.22 -14.68 20.67
CA TYR A 206 -5.45 -14.93 19.92
C TYR A 206 -5.18 -15.02 18.41
N LEU A 207 -4.49 -14.03 17.83
CA LEU A 207 -4.20 -14.03 16.39
C LEU A 207 -3.36 -15.25 15.98
N ARG A 208 -2.37 -15.64 16.79
CA ARG A 208 -1.57 -16.84 16.54
C ARG A 208 -2.42 -18.12 16.59
N SER A 209 -3.35 -18.21 17.53
CA SER A 209 -4.28 -19.35 17.60
C SER A 209 -5.20 -19.47 16.39
N GLN A 210 -5.45 -18.34 15.68
CA GLN A 210 -6.19 -18.30 14.41
C GLN A 210 -5.31 -18.53 13.18
N GLY A 211 -4.03 -18.91 13.35
CA GLY A 211 -3.09 -19.10 12.25
C GLY A 211 -2.59 -17.81 11.60
N LEU A 212 -2.78 -16.65 12.27
CA LEU A 212 -2.34 -15.34 11.81
C LEU A 212 -1.05 -14.93 12.52
N ILE A 213 -0.33 -13.97 11.95
CA ILE A 213 0.92 -13.37 12.48
C ILE A 213 1.97 -14.41 12.91
N GLN A 214 2.03 -15.58 12.24
CA GLN A 214 2.99 -16.65 12.57
C GLN A 214 4.45 -16.22 12.37
N GLY A 215 4.72 -15.30 11.42
CA GLY A 215 6.03 -14.69 11.16
C GLY A 215 6.26 -13.36 11.87
N GLY A 216 5.28 -12.90 12.67
CA GLY A 216 5.40 -11.64 13.41
C GLY A 216 6.44 -11.70 14.53
N SER A 217 7.31 -10.71 14.59
CA SER A 217 8.35 -10.54 15.60
C SER A 217 8.53 -9.07 15.99
N LEU A 218 9.29 -8.81 17.06
CA LEU A 218 9.61 -7.44 17.47
C LEU A 218 10.60 -6.74 16.50
N GLU A 219 11.15 -7.45 15.52
CA GLU A 219 12.02 -6.90 14.48
C GLU A 219 11.24 -6.38 13.29
N ASN A 220 10.03 -6.94 13.03
CA ASN A 220 9.23 -6.62 11.85
C ASN A 220 7.86 -5.98 12.14
N ALA A 221 7.54 -5.72 13.41
CA ALA A 221 6.34 -5.02 13.82
C ALA A 221 6.56 -4.26 15.13
N LEU A 222 5.96 -3.10 15.27
CA LEU A 222 5.83 -2.42 16.54
C LEU A 222 4.73 -3.09 17.37
N VAL A 223 4.98 -3.33 18.65
CA VAL A 223 3.99 -3.92 19.56
C VAL A 223 3.68 -2.92 20.68
N CYS A 224 2.42 -2.54 20.77
CA CYS A 224 1.90 -1.69 21.83
C CYS A 224 1.15 -2.53 22.86
N SER A 225 1.37 -2.24 24.15
CA SER A 225 0.62 -2.82 25.28
C SER A 225 -0.08 -1.73 26.07
N ALA A 226 -0.86 -2.09 27.08
CA ALA A 226 -1.48 -1.14 28.00
C ALA A 226 -0.45 -0.26 28.73
N SER A 227 0.79 -0.75 28.95
CA SER A 227 1.88 -0.04 29.59
C SER A 227 2.75 0.79 28.63
N GLY A 228 2.53 0.72 27.31
CA GLY A 228 3.30 1.43 26.29
C GLY A 228 3.94 0.50 25.26
N TRP A 229 4.94 1.00 24.56
CA TRP A 229 5.64 0.25 23.50
C TRP A 229 6.54 -0.84 24.09
N VAL A 230 6.44 -2.05 23.53
CA VAL A 230 7.26 -3.21 23.93
C VAL A 230 8.67 -3.12 23.33
N ASN A 231 8.78 -2.59 22.11
CA ASN A 231 10.03 -2.53 21.33
C ASN A 231 10.37 -1.12 20.81
N PRO A 232 10.53 -0.11 21.68
CA PRO A 232 11.04 1.21 21.26
C PRO A 232 12.51 1.10 20.80
N PRO A 233 13.07 2.11 20.08
CA PRO A 233 12.41 3.37 19.73
C PRO A 233 11.53 3.28 18.50
N LEU A 234 10.54 4.17 18.41
CA LEU A 234 9.83 4.46 17.19
C LEU A 234 10.72 5.27 16.23
N ARG A 235 10.51 5.08 14.91
CA ARG A 235 11.18 5.90 13.88
C ARG A 235 10.62 7.32 13.82
N PHE A 236 9.33 7.46 14.12
CA PHE A 236 8.62 8.74 14.20
C PHE A 236 7.73 8.74 15.46
N ALA A 237 7.54 9.88 16.09
CA ALA A 237 6.65 9.99 17.25
C ALA A 237 5.19 9.58 16.92
N ASP A 238 4.81 9.77 15.66
CA ASP A 238 3.50 9.47 15.08
C ASP A 238 3.57 8.30 14.06
N GLU A 239 4.51 7.36 14.26
CA GLU A 239 4.73 6.22 13.34
C GLU A 239 3.46 5.41 13.04
N PRO A 240 2.54 5.14 14.00
CA PRO A 240 1.31 4.40 13.72
C PRO A 240 0.41 5.07 12.68
N VAL A 241 0.19 6.37 12.73
CA VAL A 241 -0.67 7.04 11.74
C VAL A 241 0.00 7.13 10.37
N ARG A 242 1.33 7.26 10.33
CA ARG A 242 2.09 7.24 9.06
C ARG A 242 1.98 5.86 8.41
N HIS A 243 2.06 4.78 9.19
CA HIS A 243 1.87 3.44 8.67
C HIS A 243 0.45 3.24 8.11
N LYS A 244 -0.59 3.73 8.79
CA LYS A 244 -1.96 3.66 8.27
C LYS A 244 -2.14 4.45 6.97
N LEU A 245 -1.39 5.55 6.79
CA LEU A 245 -1.36 6.28 5.52
C LEU A 245 -0.60 5.50 4.44
N LEU A 246 0.48 4.78 4.79
CA LEU A 246 1.17 3.85 3.89
C LEU A 246 0.22 2.78 3.36
N ASP A 247 -0.55 2.13 4.25
CA ASP A 247 -1.57 1.14 3.90
C ASP A 247 -2.59 1.70 2.90
N LEU A 248 -3.13 2.90 3.18
CA LEU A 248 -4.05 3.57 2.27
C LEU A 248 -3.43 3.77 0.89
N TRP A 249 -2.17 4.23 0.81
CA TRP A 249 -1.50 4.46 -0.45
C TRP A 249 -1.25 3.16 -1.23
N GLY A 250 -0.89 2.09 -0.54
CA GLY A 250 -0.74 0.75 -1.11
C GLY A 250 -2.04 0.18 -1.66
N ASP A 251 -3.15 0.33 -0.92
CA ASP A 251 -4.46 -0.11 -1.37
C ASP A 251 -4.99 0.74 -2.56
N LEU A 252 -4.75 2.05 -2.57
CA LEU A 252 -5.08 2.92 -3.70
C LEU A 252 -4.24 2.62 -4.95
N ALA A 253 -3.02 2.08 -4.79
CA ALA A 253 -2.17 1.67 -5.91
C ALA A 253 -2.79 0.54 -6.76
N LEU A 254 -3.81 -0.16 -6.26
CA LEU A 254 -4.62 -1.13 -6.99
C LEU A 254 -5.50 -0.49 -8.09
N LEU A 255 -5.63 0.83 -8.11
CA LEU A 255 -6.22 1.59 -9.22
C LEU A 255 -5.26 1.75 -10.43
N GLY A 256 -4.01 1.27 -10.30
CA GLY A 256 -2.95 1.59 -11.26
C GLY A 256 -2.45 3.01 -11.04
N THR A 257 -3.14 4.00 -11.62
CA THR A 257 -2.90 5.44 -11.39
C THR A 257 -4.05 6.02 -10.58
N PRO A 258 -3.89 6.25 -9.26
CA PRO A 258 -4.92 6.91 -8.47
C PRO A 258 -5.22 8.32 -8.99
N PRO A 259 -6.49 8.76 -9.02
CA PRO A 259 -6.88 10.12 -9.40
C PRO A 259 -6.17 11.20 -8.57
N ILE A 260 -5.96 12.36 -9.17
CA ILE A 260 -5.53 13.56 -8.44
C ILE A 260 -6.70 13.99 -7.56
N ALA A 261 -6.55 13.83 -6.24
CA ALA A 261 -7.56 14.11 -5.25
C ALA A 261 -6.92 14.34 -3.87
N HIS A 262 -7.66 14.93 -2.96
CA HIS A 262 -7.34 14.87 -1.53
C HIS A 262 -8.02 13.65 -0.92
N TYR A 263 -7.24 12.65 -0.55
CA TYR A 263 -7.70 11.47 0.18
C TYR A 263 -7.66 11.73 1.67
N VAL A 264 -8.79 11.55 2.34
CA VAL A 264 -8.92 11.77 3.80
C VAL A 264 -9.49 10.51 4.43
N ALA A 265 -8.78 9.92 5.38
CA ALA A 265 -9.21 8.73 6.10
C ALA A 265 -9.21 8.97 7.61
N TYR A 266 -10.19 8.41 8.30
CA TYR A 266 -10.24 8.39 9.75
C TYR A 266 -10.66 7.02 10.26
N ARG A 267 -9.82 6.38 11.10
CA ARG A 267 -10.03 5.04 11.66
C ARG A 267 -10.35 3.97 10.60
N ALA A 268 -9.94 4.22 9.36
CA ALA A 268 -10.22 3.34 8.23
C ALA A 268 -9.38 2.07 8.28
N SER A 269 -9.80 1.07 7.52
CA SER A 269 -9.17 -0.24 7.36
C SER A 269 -8.94 -0.53 5.88
N HIS A 270 -8.20 -1.60 5.55
CA HIS A 270 -8.08 -2.09 4.16
C HIS A 270 -9.44 -2.32 3.50
N HIS A 271 -10.45 -2.76 4.28
CA HIS A 271 -11.81 -2.89 3.78
C HIS A 271 -12.37 -1.57 3.25
N LEU A 272 -12.29 -0.50 4.04
CA LEU A 272 -12.76 0.82 3.61
C LEU A 272 -11.92 1.39 2.47
N HIS A 273 -10.58 1.22 2.50
CA HIS A 273 -9.68 1.66 1.43
C HIS A 273 -10.04 1.02 0.09
N THR A 274 -10.27 -0.30 0.09
CA THR A 274 -10.60 -1.04 -1.13
C THR A 274 -12.02 -0.76 -1.62
N GLN A 275 -12.98 -0.50 -0.72
CA GLN A 275 -14.30 -0.02 -1.12
C GLN A 275 -14.23 1.36 -1.79
N LEU A 276 -13.43 2.30 -1.24
CA LEU A 276 -13.20 3.59 -1.89
C LEU A 276 -12.58 3.40 -3.28
N ALA A 277 -11.54 2.57 -3.39
CA ALA A 277 -10.90 2.30 -4.67
C ALA A 277 -11.88 1.70 -5.70
N ARG A 278 -12.75 0.76 -5.30
CA ARG A 278 -13.81 0.24 -6.19
C ARG A 278 -14.78 1.32 -6.64
N ALA A 279 -15.23 2.18 -5.73
CA ALA A 279 -16.15 3.26 -6.08
C ALA A 279 -15.50 4.30 -7.00
N ILE A 280 -14.21 4.58 -6.83
CA ILE A 280 -13.44 5.43 -7.74
C ILE A 280 -13.32 4.76 -9.11
N ALA A 281 -12.96 3.47 -9.19
CA ALA A 281 -12.80 2.75 -10.44
C ALA A 281 -14.08 2.80 -11.30
N GLN A 282 -15.27 2.77 -10.68
CA GLN A 282 -16.55 2.91 -11.37
C GLN A 282 -16.76 4.30 -12.01
N GLN A 283 -16.07 5.34 -11.53
CA GLN A 283 -16.11 6.69 -12.13
C GLN A 283 -15.06 6.89 -13.24
N MET A 284 -14.08 6.00 -13.32
CA MET A 284 -12.98 6.07 -14.28
C MET A 284 -13.33 5.44 -15.64
N VAL A 285 -14.50 4.80 -15.75
CA VAL A 285 -15.00 4.13 -16.97
C VAL A 285 -15.68 5.11 -17.93
#